data_5d89fd130347a3873895b902c32db701
#
_entry.id   5d89fd130347a3873895b902c32db701
#
_cell.length_a   1.000
_cell.length_b   1.000
_cell.length_c   1.000
_cell.angle_alpha   90.00
_cell.angle_beta   90.00
_cell.angle_gamma   90.00
#
_symmetry.space_group_name_H-M   'P 1'
#
loop_
_entity.id
_entity.type
_entity.pdbx_description
1 polymer ?
#
loop_
_entity_poly.entity_id
_entity_poly.type
_entity_poly.pdbx_seq_one_letter_code
_entity_poly.pdbx_strand_id
1 'polypeptide(L)'
;EGQVTCGFTGRQGSGKTTMMKYAIGAADARLTLRILEMTFEMYLREIYTDRNILSLQETNWCTAAELQDALKKSDAAISIVGEVATDVIAARMIQMGQVASIFTIFSHHANRTEDLVQAITNSIVASSNGAATPDTVEPQVIDVIKVDIHLDYDVNGNRYIERFTEIVRTDNHVAYLPIDPKRVEYCRAENEKRYYE
;
A
#
# COMPACT_ATOMS: atom_id res chain seq x y z
N GLU A 1 8.83 3.66 -9.52
CA GLU A 1 9.06 4.79 -10.42
C GLU A 1 7.96 5.87 -10.30
N GLY A 2 6.67 5.51 -10.18
CA GLY A 2 5.57 6.49 -10.04
C GLY A 2 5.43 7.09 -8.64
N GLN A 3 6.08 6.55 -7.62
CA GLN A 3 5.97 6.97 -6.22
C GLN A 3 4.52 7.10 -5.74
N VAL A 4 3.70 6.12 -6.08
CA VAL A 4 2.28 6.09 -5.74
C VAL A 4 1.97 4.96 -4.76
N THR A 5 1.03 5.21 -3.85
CA THR A 5 0.59 4.18 -2.91
C THR A 5 -0.15 3.07 -3.64
N CYS A 6 0.30 1.82 -3.43
CA CYS A 6 -0.20 0.64 -4.09
C CYS A 6 -0.75 -0.39 -3.10
N GLY A 7 -1.98 -0.83 -3.33
CA GLY A 7 -2.56 -2.02 -2.70
C GLY A 7 -2.25 -3.28 -3.52
N PHE A 8 -1.87 -4.36 -2.84
CA PHE A 8 -1.76 -5.70 -3.42
C PHE A 8 -2.93 -6.52 -2.89
N THR A 9 -3.91 -6.78 -3.73
CA THR A 9 -5.14 -7.45 -3.33
C THR A 9 -5.25 -8.85 -3.88
N GLY A 10 -6.22 -9.60 -3.40
CA GLY A 10 -6.49 -10.97 -3.79
C GLY A 10 -6.64 -11.91 -2.62
N ARG A 11 -7.09 -13.13 -2.91
CA ARG A 11 -7.33 -14.15 -1.88
C ARG A 11 -6.04 -14.64 -1.23
N GLN A 12 -6.18 -15.36 -0.13
CA GLN A 12 -5.04 -15.95 0.57
C GLN A 12 -4.28 -16.91 -0.36
N GLY A 13 -2.94 -16.86 -0.31
CA GLY A 13 -2.08 -17.70 -1.16
C GLY A 13 -1.90 -17.22 -2.60
N SER A 14 -2.51 -16.10 -3.02
CA SER A 14 -2.38 -15.57 -4.39
C SER A 14 -1.01 -14.95 -4.71
N GLY A 15 -0.11 -14.84 -3.72
CA GLY A 15 1.25 -14.34 -3.95
C GLY A 15 1.44 -12.85 -3.68
N LYS A 16 0.51 -12.18 -2.97
CA LYS A 16 0.60 -10.75 -2.62
C LYS A 16 1.95 -10.38 -2.03
N THR A 17 2.37 -11.04 -0.95
CA THR A 17 3.66 -10.80 -0.28
C THR A 17 4.85 -10.99 -1.21
N THR A 18 4.82 -12.01 -2.07
CA THR A 18 5.88 -12.27 -3.06
C THR A 18 5.97 -11.13 -4.07
N MET A 19 4.82 -10.67 -4.59
CA MET A 19 4.79 -9.58 -5.55
C MET A 19 5.19 -8.23 -4.92
N MET A 20 4.81 -7.99 -3.67
CA MET A 20 5.28 -6.83 -2.90
C MET A 20 6.81 -6.82 -2.79
N LYS A 21 7.43 -7.95 -2.45
CA LYS A 21 8.91 -8.06 -2.40
C LYS A 21 9.54 -7.69 -3.73
N TYR A 22 9.00 -8.20 -4.83
CA TYR A 22 9.48 -7.87 -6.17
C TYR A 22 9.35 -6.38 -6.50
N ALA A 23 8.19 -5.80 -6.23
CA ALA A 23 7.93 -4.37 -6.47
C ALA A 23 8.88 -3.47 -5.65
N ILE A 24 9.16 -3.83 -4.39
CA ILE A 24 10.11 -3.13 -3.53
C ILE A 24 11.53 -3.18 -4.11
N GLY A 25 11.91 -4.29 -4.74
CA GLY A 25 13.21 -4.42 -5.41
C GLY A 25 13.40 -3.45 -6.58
N ALA A 26 12.31 -3.05 -7.23
CA ALA A 26 12.33 -2.09 -8.33
C ALA A 26 12.38 -0.62 -7.86
N ALA A 27 12.15 -0.36 -6.57
CA ALA A 27 12.23 1.00 -6.02
C ALA A 27 13.69 1.43 -5.82
N ASP A 28 13.95 2.74 -5.90
CA ASP A 28 15.29 3.30 -5.69
C ASP A 28 15.91 2.79 -4.38
N ALA A 29 17.11 2.20 -4.48
CA ALA A 29 17.81 1.60 -3.34
C ALA A 29 18.20 2.61 -2.25
N ARG A 30 18.24 3.90 -2.56
CA ARG A 30 18.53 4.98 -1.60
C ARG A 30 17.35 5.30 -0.68
N LEU A 31 16.12 4.89 -1.05
CA LEU A 31 14.94 5.14 -0.25
C LEU A 31 14.91 4.21 0.96
N THR A 32 14.67 4.77 2.12
CA THR A 32 14.53 4.04 3.37
C THR A 32 13.22 3.23 3.39
N LEU A 33 13.28 1.99 3.88
CA LEU A 33 12.11 1.11 4.01
C LEU A 33 11.71 1.00 5.47
N ARG A 34 10.44 1.20 5.76
CA ARG A 34 9.84 1.06 7.09
C ARG A 34 8.68 0.08 7.00
N ILE A 35 8.82 -1.05 7.66
CA ILE A 35 7.95 -2.20 7.49
C ILE A 35 7.23 -2.49 8.79
N LEU A 36 5.92 -2.62 8.72
CA LEU A 36 5.07 -3.17 9.77
C LEU A 36 4.53 -4.52 9.32
N GLU A 37 4.78 -5.56 10.10
CA GLU A 37 4.28 -6.91 9.87
C GLU A 37 3.58 -7.44 11.12
N MET A 38 2.51 -8.20 10.93
CA MET A 38 1.86 -8.96 12.00
C MET A 38 2.68 -10.23 12.32
N THR A 39 3.27 -10.81 11.30
CA THR A 39 4.21 -11.93 11.38
C THR A 39 5.33 -11.69 10.37
N PHE A 40 6.58 -11.96 10.73
CA PHE A 40 7.69 -11.77 9.81
C PHE A 40 7.60 -12.75 8.64
N GLU A 41 7.24 -12.24 7.47
CA GLU A 41 7.12 -13.00 6.23
C GLU A 41 7.95 -12.41 5.09
N MET A 42 8.23 -11.12 5.17
CA MET A 42 8.87 -10.42 4.05
C MET A 42 10.37 -10.65 4.00
N TYR A 43 11.05 -10.75 5.12
CA TYR A 43 12.52 -10.98 5.21
C TYR A 43 13.31 -10.05 4.29
N LEU A 44 12.89 -8.79 4.15
CA LEU A 44 13.50 -7.86 3.19
C LEU A 44 14.95 -7.51 3.54
N ARG A 45 15.32 -7.57 4.82
CA ARG A 45 16.71 -7.31 5.25
C ARG A 45 17.68 -8.39 4.76
N GLU A 46 17.21 -9.61 4.63
CA GLU A 46 17.99 -10.74 4.11
C GLU A 46 18.08 -10.71 2.58
N ILE A 47 17.05 -10.15 1.92
CA ILE A 47 17.00 -10.04 0.45
C ILE A 47 17.76 -8.81 -0.05
N TYR A 48 17.65 -7.69 0.65
CA TYR A 48 18.20 -6.38 0.26
C TYR A 48 19.15 -5.87 1.32
N THR A 49 20.34 -6.48 1.43
CA THR A 49 21.33 -6.24 2.50
C THR A 49 21.90 -4.83 2.52
N ASP A 50 21.91 -4.15 1.37
CA ASP A 50 22.52 -2.83 1.21
C ASP A 50 21.51 -1.66 1.40
N ARG A 51 20.26 -2.00 1.77
CA ARG A 51 19.21 -0.99 1.97
C ARG A 51 19.02 -0.64 3.44
N ASN A 52 18.64 0.60 3.70
CA ASN A 52 18.22 1.03 5.03
C ASN A 52 16.80 0.51 5.32
N ILE A 53 16.71 -0.59 6.05
CA ILE A 53 15.46 -1.28 6.36
C ILE A 53 15.27 -1.36 7.87
N LEU A 54 14.12 -0.88 8.34
CA LEU A 54 13.60 -1.12 9.69
C LEU A 54 12.30 -1.91 9.57
N SER A 55 12.31 -3.15 10.03
CA SER A 55 11.13 -4.01 10.11
C SER A 55 10.72 -4.19 11.57
N LEU A 56 9.46 -3.92 11.87
CA LEU A 56 8.85 -4.04 13.18
C LEU A 56 7.69 -5.02 13.12
N GLN A 57 7.55 -5.82 14.16
CA GLN A 57 6.47 -6.80 14.32
C GLN A 57 5.67 -6.48 15.57
N GLU A 58 4.34 -6.59 15.48
CA GLU A 58 3.46 -6.54 16.63
C GLU A 58 3.78 -7.65 17.63
N THR A 59 3.73 -7.30 18.90
CA THR A 59 3.96 -8.22 20.03
C THR A 59 2.91 -8.01 21.11
N ASN A 60 2.86 -8.90 22.10
CA ASN A 60 1.99 -8.71 23.29
C ASN A 60 2.32 -7.45 24.11
N TRP A 61 3.47 -6.82 23.87
CA TRP A 61 3.96 -5.66 24.62
C TRP A 61 3.91 -4.35 23.83
N CYS A 62 3.78 -4.45 22.52
CA CYS A 62 3.77 -3.30 21.62
C CYS A 62 2.82 -3.55 20.48
N THR A 63 1.79 -2.73 20.39
CA THR A 63 0.73 -2.85 19.39
C THR A 63 1.19 -2.34 18.02
N ALA A 64 0.56 -2.83 16.95
CA ALA A 64 0.80 -2.34 15.60
C ALA A 64 0.61 -0.81 15.48
N ALA A 65 -0.33 -0.23 16.22
CA ALA A 65 -0.57 1.22 16.24
C ALA A 65 0.64 1.99 16.82
N GLU A 66 1.19 1.54 17.93
CA GLU A 66 2.37 2.14 18.55
C GLU A 66 3.60 2.02 17.65
N LEU A 67 3.76 0.87 17.00
CA LEU A 67 4.84 0.64 16.03
C LEU A 67 4.72 1.56 14.82
N GLN A 68 3.51 1.75 14.28
CA GLN A 68 3.30 2.70 13.18
C GLN A 68 3.61 4.14 13.59
N ASP A 69 3.24 4.55 14.81
CA ASP A 69 3.61 5.88 15.33
C ASP A 69 5.14 6.05 15.46
N ALA A 70 5.86 4.99 15.80
CA ALA A 70 7.32 4.99 15.82
C ALA A 70 7.91 5.06 14.40
N LEU A 71 7.38 4.27 13.46
CA LEU A 71 7.80 4.29 12.05
C LEU A 71 7.58 5.66 11.41
N LYS A 72 6.45 6.32 11.70
CA LYS A 72 6.15 7.68 11.22
C LYS A 72 7.21 8.71 11.59
N LYS A 73 7.89 8.52 12.72
CA LYS A 73 8.96 9.40 13.22
C LYS A 73 10.35 9.02 12.72
N SER A 74 10.48 7.95 11.94
CA SER A 74 11.76 7.31 11.62
C SER A 74 12.23 7.50 10.17
N ASP A 75 11.90 8.59 9.49
CA ASP A 75 12.27 8.83 8.09
C ASP A 75 11.79 7.69 7.17
N ALA A 76 10.48 7.54 7.06
CA ALA A 76 9.84 6.53 6.23
C ALA A 76 9.67 7.02 4.78
N ALA A 77 10.67 6.85 3.92
CA ALA A 77 10.51 7.14 2.51
C ALA A 77 9.48 6.19 1.86
N ILE A 78 9.62 4.89 2.10
CA ILE A 78 8.65 3.89 1.69
C ILE A 78 8.08 3.22 2.95
N SER A 79 6.79 3.39 3.18
CA SER A 79 6.05 2.66 4.20
C SER A 79 5.53 1.35 3.64
N ILE A 80 5.72 0.26 4.36
CA ILE A 80 5.27 -1.07 3.95
C ILE A 80 4.44 -1.66 5.07
N VAL A 81 3.18 -1.98 4.76
CA VAL A 81 2.28 -2.69 5.67
C VAL A 81 2.06 -4.09 5.10
N GLY A 82 2.61 -5.10 5.76
CA GLY A 82 2.56 -6.48 5.29
C GLY A 82 1.13 -6.95 5.03
N GLU A 83 0.21 -6.65 5.95
CA GLU A 83 -1.22 -6.87 5.80
C GLU A 83 -2.01 -5.83 6.59
N VAL A 84 -3.05 -5.27 5.98
CA VAL A 84 -4.01 -4.39 6.66
C VAL A 84 -5.11 -5.27 7.25
N ALA A 85 -4.88 -5.76 8.46
CA ALA A 85 -5.72 -6.75 9.12
C ALA A 85 -6.72 -6.15 10.14
N THR A 86 -6.51 -4.91 10.59
CA THR A 86 -7.36 -4.25 11.60
C THR A 86 -7.73 -2.83 11.21
N ASP A 87 -8.83 -2.34 11.80
CA ASP A 87 -9.35 -0.99 11.56
C ASP A 87 -8.31 0.10 11.94
N VAL A 88 -7.59 -0.10 13.02
CA VAL A 88 -6.56 0.85 13.46
C VAL A 88 -5.38 0.89 12.48
N ILE A 89 -4.95 -0.25 11.95
CA ILE A 89 -3.87 -0.31 10.96
C ILE A 89 -4.30 0.41 9.67
N ALA A 90 -5.55 0.22 9.22
CA ALA A 90 -6.09 0.90 8.05
C ALA A 90 -6.05 2.43 8.22
N ALA A 91 -6.55 2.94 9.36
CA ALA A 91 -6.55 4.36 9.66
C ALA A 91 -5.14 4.96 9.69
N ARG A 92 -4.20 4.28 10.36
CA ARG A 92 -2.80 4.71 10.46
C ARG A 92 -2.07 4.67 9.11
N MET A 93 -2.34 3.65 8.30
CA MET A 93 -1.76 3.52 6.95
C MET A 93 -2.15 4.71 6.07
N ILE A 94 -3.43 5.09 6.06
CA ILE A 94 -3.88 6.26 5.30
C ILE A 94 -3.24 7.55 5.83
N GLN A 95 -3.14 7.74 7.15
CA GLN A 95 -2.43 8.88 7.73
C GLN A 95 -0.95 8.93 7.30
N MET A 96 -0.27 7.80 7.25
CA MET A 96 1.13 7.74 6.78
C MET A 96 1.24 8.13 5.30
N GLY A 97 0.32 7.66 4.47
CA GLY A 97 0.26 8.02 3.06
C GLY A 97 -0.01 9.51 2.80
N GLN A 98 -0.68 10.19 3.75
CA GLN A 98 -0.97 11.63 3.64
C GLN A 98 0.22 12.52 4.04
N VAL A 99 1.02 12.13 5.03
CA VAL A 99 1.93 13.09 5.68
C VAL A 99 3.35 12.61 5.94
N ALA A 100 3.63 11.32 5.90
CA ALA A 100 4.88 10.79 6.45
C ALA A 100 5.74 10.00 5.46
N SER A 101 5.17 9.43 4.42
CA SER A 101 5.90 8.64 3.43
C SER A 101 5.76 9.23 2.02
N ILE A 102 6.76 8.97 1.16
CA ILE A 102 6.66 9.30 -0.26
C ILE A 102 5.55 8.46 -0.88
N PHE A 103 5.50 7.17 -0.54
CA PHE A 103 4.40 6.28 -0.89
C PHE A 103 4.32 5.08 0.06
N THR A 104 3.20 4.39 0.03
CA THR A 104 2.93 3.21 0.87
C THR A 104 2.67 1.99 -0.02
N ILE A 105 3.17 0.83 0.40
CA ILE A 105 2.87 -0.46 -0.20
C ILE A 105 2.20 -1.32 0.88
N PHE A 106 1.07 -1.93 0.56
CA PHE A 106 0.35 -2.76 1.53
C PHE A 106 -0.36 -3.94 0.86
N SER A 107 -0.69 -4.98 1.63
CA SER A 107 -1.61 -6.02 1.16
C SER A 107 -2.95 -6.00 1.88
N HIS A 108 -3.98 -6.42 1.17
CA HIS A 108 -5.33 -6.55 1.71
C HIS A 108 -6.12 -7.67 1.00
N HIS A 109 -7.12 -8.21 1.68
CA HIS A 109 -8.05 -9.16 1.08
C HIS A 109 -9.25 -8.44 0.48
N ALA A 110 -9.26 -8.29 -0.83
CA ALA A 110 -10.39 -7.74 -1.58
C ALA A 110 -10.51 -8.46 -2.93
N ASN A 111 -11.72 -8.61 -3.45
CA ASN A 111 -11.97 -9.24 -4.74
C ASN A 111 -12.01 -8.21 -5.89
N ARG A 112 -12.43 -6.99 -5.60
CA ARG A 112 -12.50 -5.88 -6.54
C ARG A 112 -11.85 -4.64 -5.94
N THR A 113 -11.45 -3.71 -6.76
CA THR A 113 -10.85 -2.45 -6.33
C THR A 113 -11.83 -1.59 -5.53
N GLU A 114 -13.11 -1.60 -5.91
CA GLU A 114 -14.17 -0.92 -5.17
C GLU A 114 -14.32 -1.50 -3.75
N ASP A 115 -14.24 -2.83 -3.63
CA ASP A 115 -14.32 -3.51 -2.33
C ASP A 115 -13.13 -3.14 -1.43
N LEU A 116 -11.93 -2.94 -2.02
CA LEU A 116 -10.76 -2.44 -1.28
C LEU A 116 -11.02 -1.05 -0.70
N VAL A 117 -11.46 -0.10 -1.53
CA VAL A 117 -11.74 1.28 -1.10
C VAL A 117 -12.80 1.29 -0.01
N GLN A 118 -13.88 0.54 -0.22
CA GLN A 118 -14.98 0.44 0.75
C GLN A 118 -14.52 -0.19 2.08
N ALA A 119 -13.74 -1.27 2.03
CA ALA A 119 -13.24 -1.94 3.23
C ALA A 119 -12.34 -1.01 4.06
N ILE A 120 -11.38 -0.34 3.43
CA ILE A 120 -10.51 0.63 4.12
C ILE A 120 -11.33 1.81 4.68
N THR A 121 -12.30 2.32 3.93
CA THR A 121 -13.20 3.39 4.41
C THR A 121 -13.97 2.94 5.64
N ASN A 122 -14.59 1.76 5.60
CA ASN A 122 -15.37 1.23 6.72
C ASN A 122 -14.48 1.00 7.97
N SER A 123 -13.28 0.50 7.79
CA SER A 123 -12.32 0.32 8.89
C SER A 123 -11.94 1.64 9.56
N ILE A 124 -11.73 2.70 8.79
CA ILE A 124 -11.42 4.02 9.34
C ILE A 124 -12.62 4.59 10.10
N VAL A 125 -13.82 4.47 9.53
CA VAL A 125 -15.06 4.91 10.21
C VAL A 125 -15.25 4.14 11.52
N ALA A 126 -15.06 2.83 11.54
CA ALA A 126 -15.16 2.00 12.74
C ALA A 126 -14.13 2.42 13.81
N SER A 127 -12.89 2.71 13.41
CA SER A 127 -11.84 3.16 14.34
C SER A 127 -12.05 4.56 14.92
N SER A 128 -12.92 5.36 14.30
CA SER A 128 -13.14 6.77 14.67
C SER A 128 -14.07 7.00 15.87
N ASN A 129 -14.65 5.93 16.43
CA ASN A 129 -15.65 6.02 17.53
C ASN A 129 -16.82 6.97 17.20
N GLY A 130 -17.28 6.98 15.96
CA GLY A 130 -18.39 7.80 15.48
C GLY A 130 -18.03 9.25 15.11
N ALA A 131 -16.75 9.61 15.12
CA ALA A 131 -16.30 10.95 14.73
C ALA A 131 -16.21 11.16 13.21
N ALA A 132 -16.20 10.09 12.42
CA ALA A 132 -16.08 10.13 10.97
C ALA A 132 -17.25 9.40 10.28
N THR A 133 -17.55 9.81 9.05
CA THR A 133 -18.57 9.19 8.20
C THR A 133 -17.93 8.70 6.90
N PRO A 134 -18.53 7.73 6.19
CA PRO A 134 -18.02 7.28 4.89
C PRO A 134 -17.77 8.44 3.92
N ASP A 135 -18.69 9.40 3.82
CA ASP A 135 -18.58 10.55 2.92
C ASP A 135 -17.37 11.44 3.19
N THR A 136 -16.90 11.48 4.45
CA THR A 136 -15.73 12.27 4.84
C THR A 136 -14.43 11.49 4.71
N VAL A 137 -14.48 10.17 4.79
CA VAL A 137 -13.30 9.27 4.80
C VAL A 137 -12.95 8.77 3.40
N GLU A 138 -13.94 8.33 2.61
CA GLU A 138 -13.70 7.77 1.29
C GLU A 138 -12.86 8.67 0.37
N PRO A 139 -13.09 10.00 0.30
CA PRO A 139 -12.22 10.90 -0.45
C PRO A 139 -10.74 10.83 -0.01
N GLN A 140 -10.48 10.69 1.29
CA GLN A 140 -9.13 10.62 1.83
C GLN A 140 -8.45 9.28 1.44
N VAL A 141 -9.20 8.19 1.46
CA VAL A 141 -8.73 6.85 1.02
C VAL A 141 -8.33 6.90 -0.45
N ILE A 142 -9.16 7.47 -1.32
CA ILE A 142 -8.93 7.61 -2.75
C ILE A 142 -7.76 8.55 -3.05
N ASP A 143 -7.59 9.60 -2.26
CA ASP A 143 -6.47 10.53 -2.42
C ASP A 143 -5.13 9.88 -2.08
N VAL A 144 -5.12 8.85 -1.24
CA VAL A 144 -3.92 8.10 -0.86
C VAL A 144 -3.69 6.88 -1.75
N ILE A 145 -4.67 5.98 -1.88
CA ILE A 145 -4.53 4.75 -2.64
C ILE A 145 -4.76 5.04 -4.13
N LYS A 146 -3.71 4.92 -4.93
CA LYS A 146 -3.77 5.23 -6.36
C LYS A 146 -3.81 4.02 -7.27
N VAL A 147 -3.27 2.90 -6.81
CA VAL A 147 -3.17 1.68 -7.62
C VAL A 147 -3.57 0.46 -6.80
N ASP A 148 -4.39 -0.39 -7.39
CA ASP A 148 -4.68 -1.75 -6.92
C ASP A 148 -4.08 -2.77 -7.90
N ILE A 149 -3.26 -3.66 -7.38
CA ILE A 149 -2.66 -4.79 -8.10
C ILE A 149 -3.32 -6.06 -7.59
N HIS A 150 -4.24 -6.61 -8.37
CA HIS A 150 -4.98 -7.79 -7.98
C HIS A 150 -4.31 -9.08 -8.46
N LEU A 151 -4.06 -9.99 -7.52
CA LEU A 151 -3.43 -11.28 -7.77
C LEU A 151 -4.40 -12.43 -7.52
N ASP A 152 -4.35 -13.42 -8.40
CA ASP A 152 -5.10 -14.64 -8.24
C ASP A 152 -4.27 -15.88 -8.65
N TYR A 153 -4.84 -17.06 -8.54
CA TYR A 153 -4.26 -18.31 -9.00
C TYR A 153 -5.33 -19.19 -9.67
N ASP A 154 -4.90 -19.96 -10.66
CA ASP A 154 -5.77 -20.89 -11.39
C ASP A 154 -6.00 -22.20 -10.62
N VAL A 155 -6.76 -23.11 -11.21
CA VAL A 155 -7.07 -24.44 -10.63
C VAL A 155 -5.83 -25.32 -10.47
N ASN A 156 -4.74 -25.01 -11.14
CA ASN A 156 -3.46 -25.72 -11.05
C ASN A 156 -2.51 -25.07 -10.03
N GLY A 157 -2.93 -23.96 -9.39
CA GLY A 157 -2.13 -23.22 -8.44
C GLY A 157 -1.12 -22.25 -9.08
N ASN A 158 -1.19 -22.00 -10.39
CA ASN A 158 -0.37 -21.01 -11.05
C ASN A 158 -0.85 -19.61 -10.67
N ARG A 159 0.05 -18.81 -10.06
CA ARG A 159 -0.25 -17.44 -9.63
C ARG A 159 -0.06 -16.47 -10.78
N TYR A 160 -0.94 -15.48 -10.90
CA TYR A 160 -0.86 -14.45 -11.93
C TYR A 160 -1.41 -13.12 -11.41
N ILE A 161 -1.02 -12.04 -12.07
CA ILE A 161 -1.65 -10.74 -11.86
C ILE A 161 -2.89 -10.71 -12.75
N GLU A 162 -4.05 -10.60 -12.13
CA GLU A 162 -5.32 -10.55 -12.86
C GLU A 162 -5.56 -9.17 -13.46
N ARG A 163 -5.27 -8.11 -12.70
CA ARG A 163 -5.47 -6.73 -13.16
C ARG A 163 -4.58 -5.74 -12.42
N PHE A 164 -4.32 -4.65 -13.10
CA PHE A 164 -3.81 -3.41 -12.54
C PHE A 164 -4.89 -2.35 -12.69
N THR A 165 -5.32 -1.73 -11.60
CA THR A 165 -6.37 -0.73 -11.61
C THR A 165 -5.84 0.57 -11.03
N GLU A 166 -6.00 1.68 -11.76
CA GLU A 166 -5.77 3.02 -11.25
C GLU A 166 -7.06 3.56 -10.65
N ILE A 167 -6.95 4.17 -9.46
CA ILE A 167 -8.05 4.81 -8.75
C ILE A 167 -7.94 6.31 -9.01
N VAL A 168 -8.89 6.86 -9.75
CA VAL A 168 -8.90 8.26 -10.16
C VAL A 168 -10.13 8.96 -9.57
N ARG A 169 -9.88 10.04 -8.84
CA ARG A 169 -10.96 10.92 -8.38
C ARG A 169 -11.24 11.97 -9.45
N THR A 170 -12.50 12.09 -9.80
CA THR A 170 -13.03 13.19 -10.62
C THR A 170 -13.90 14.09 -9.75
N ASP A 171 -14.32 15.25 -10.26
CA ASP A 171 -15.14 16.20 -9.50
C ASP A 171 -16.48 15.61 -9.00
N ASN A 172 -17.02 14.61 -9.72
CA ASN A 172 -18.35 14.07 -9.47
C ASN A 172 -18.38 12.59 -9.10
N HIS A 173 -17.28 11.84 -9.31
CA HIS A 173 -17.26 10.39 -9.05
C HIS A 173 -15.84 9.85 -8.95
N VAL A 174 -15.74 8.61 -8.52
CA VAL A 174 -14.50 7.81 -8.54
C VAL A 174 -14.52 6.91 -9.75
N ALA A 175 -13.42 6.88 -10.50
CA ALA A 175 -13.22 5.97 -11.61
C ALA A 175 -12.15 4.93 -11.28
N TYR A 176 -12.40 3.69 -11.64
CA TYR A 176 -11.50 2.56 -11.52
C TYR A 176 -11.09 2.14 -12.93
N LEU A 177 -9.89 2.52 -13.33
CA LEU A 177 -9.45 2.39 -14.73
C LEU A 177 -8.32 1.36 -14.84
N PRO A 178 -8.33 0.50 -15.87
CA PRO A 178 -7.16 -0.32 -16.14
C PRO A 178 -5.95 0.59 -16.43
N ILE A 179 -4.78 0.21 -15.90
CA ILE A 179 -3.55 0.99 -16.13
C ILE A 179 -3.15 0.84 -17.59
N ASP A 180 -3.08 1.97 -18.31
CA ASP A 180 -2.57 2.03 -19.67
C ASP A 180 -1.02 2.07 -19.64
N PRO A 181 -0.33 1.09 -20.26
CA PRO A 181 1.13 1.09 -20.35
C PRO A 181 1.73 2.38 -20.93
N LYS A 182 1.06 3.01 -21.90
CA LYS A 182 1.52 4.27 -22.49
C LYS A 182 1.49 5.42 -21.50
N ARG A 183 0.50 5.45 -20.62
CA ARG A 183 0.41 6.44 -19.55
C ARG A 183 1.49 6.23 -18.49
N VAL A 184 1.83 4.99 -18.20
CA VAL A 184 2.96 4.66 -17.28
C VAL A 184 4.28 5.15 -17.86
N GLU A 185 4.53 4.96 -19.16
CA GLU A 185 5.72 5.50 -19.84
C GLU A 185 5.78 7.03 -19.79
N TYR A 186 4.64 7.69 -20.01
CA TYR A 186 4.56 9.16 -19.90
C TYR A 186 4.87 9.64 -18.48
N CYS A 187 4.28 9.06 -17.46
CA CYS A 187 4.54 9.42 -16.06
C CYS A 187 6.01 9.19 -15.67
N ARG A 188 6.63 8.12 -16.19
CA ARG A 188 8.05 7.84 -16.00
C ARG A 188 8.92 8.95 -16.59
N ALA A 189 8.68 9.34 -17.83
CA ALA A 189 9.40 10.41 -18.50
C ALA A 189 9.26 11.76 -17.79
N GLU A 190 8.06 12.09 -17.27
CA GLU A 190 7.82 13.31 -16.51
C GLU A 190 8.51 13.29 -15.14
N ASN A 191 8.55 12.14 -14.47
CA ASN A 191 9.28 12.01 -13.20
C ASN A 191 10.78 12.09 -13.40
N GLU A 192 11.34 11.49 -14.45
CA GLU A 192 12.75 11.61 -14.79
C GLU A 192 13.15 13.08 -14.99
N LYS A 193 12.35 13.87 -15.70
CA LYS A 193 12.61 15.31 -15.86
C LYS A 193 12.65 16.06 -14.52
N ARG A 194 11.74 15.77 -13.60
CA ARG A 194 11.68 16.45 -12.29
C ARG A 194 12.89 16.16 -11.39
N TYR A 195 13.58 15.04 -11.60
CA TYR A 195 14.73 14.65 -10.79
C TYR A 195 16.08 15.12 -11.37
N TYR A 196 16.12 15.53 -12.64
CA TYR A 196 17.36 15.90 -13.33
C TYR A 196 17.40 17.38 -13.76
N GLU A 197 16.34 18.15 -13.52
CA GLU A 197 16.29 19.61 -13.58
C GLU A 197 16.44 20.22 -12.17
#